data_905a2154e4f65d303d49651c72a784d6
#
_entry.id   905a2154e4f65d303d49651c72a784d6
#
_cell.length_a   1.000
_cell.length_b   1.000
_cell.length_c   1.000
_cell.angle_alpha   90.00
_cell.angle_beta   90.00
_cell.angle_gamma   90.00
#
_symmetry.space_group_name_H-M   'P 1'
#
loop_
_entity.id
_entity.type
_entity.pdbx_description
1 polymer ?
#
loop_
_entity_poly.entity_id
_entity_poly.type
_entity_poly.pdbx_seq_one_letter_code
_entity_poly.pdbx_strand_id
1 'polypeptide(L)'
;MTEVKPQIEESWKEILQEQFNSSYFKSMKEFLVEEKQRFTVYPPGSLIFNAFNLTPFSAVRVVIIGQDPYHGAGQAHGLCFSVPRGISSPPSLVNIFKEINEDLGIPMPRHGNLEKWARQGVLLLNATLTVRANQAGSHQKKGWEIFTDAVISQLSKQRVGLVFLLWGKFAHDKESLIDTQKHYILKAAHPSPYSAYNGFFGCRHFSRTNEILRRHGLPEIDWSVE
;
A
#
# COMPACT_ATOMS: atom_id res chain seq x y z
N MET A 1 -31.78 -6.93 -0.84
CA MET A 1 -30.39 -6.66 -1.30
C MET A 1 -29.47 -7.33 -0.30
N THR A 2 -28.71 -8.33 -0.74
CA THR A 2 -27.73 -9.03 0.10
C THR A 2 -26.66 -8.03 0.56
N GLU A 3 -26.53 -7.85 1.86
CA GLU A 3 -25.52 -6.99 2.47
C GLU A 3 -24.12 -7.54 2.10
N VAL A 4 -23.44 -6.87 1.18
CA VAL A 4 -22.05 -7.22 0.82
C VAL A 4 -21.16 -6.80 1.98
N LYS A 5 -20.74 -7.76 2.81
CA LYS A 5 -19.79 -7.52 3.90
C LYS A 5 -18.38 -7.45 3.32
N PRO A 6 -17.53 -6.48 3.75
CA PRO A 6 -16.13 -6.43 3.34
C PRO A 6 -15.42 -7.73 3.72
N GLN A 7 -14.70 -8.33 2.76
CA GLN A 7 -13.85 -9.48 3.02
C GLN A 7 -12.46 -8.96 3.43
N ILE A 8 -12.32 -8.62 4.69
CA ILE A 8 -11.10 -8.11 5.30
C ILE A 8 -10.74 -8.97 6.51
N GLU A 9 -9.45 -9.13 6.78
CA GLU A 9 -8.92 -9.91 7.90
C GLU A 9 -9.45 -9.37 9.23
N GLU A 10 -9.73 -10.26 10.19
CA GLU A 10 -10.58 -9.97 11.37
C GLU A 10 -10.01 -8.86 12.26
N SER A 11 -8.69 -8.82 12.50
CA SER A 11 -8.08 -7.77 13.34
C SER A 11 -8.28 -6.37 12.74
N TRP A 12 -8.24 -6.24 11.43
CA TRP A 12 -8.56 -4.98 10.74
C TRP A 12 -10.03 -4.64 10.81
N LYS A 13 -10.89 -5.64 10.71
CA LYS A 13 -12.34 -5.45 10.77
C LYS A 13 -12.77 -4.91 12.14
N GLU A 14 -12.19 -5.41 13.21
CA GLU A 14 -12.42 -4.92 14.56
C GLU A 14 -11.98 -3.46 14.72
N ILE A 15 -10.74 -3.16 14.32
CA ILE A 15 -10.12 -1.83 14.44
C ILE A 15 -10.83 -0.77 13.60
N LEU A 16 -11.38 -1.16 12.44
CA LEU A 16 -12.01 -0.26 11.50
C LEU A 16 -13.55 -0.34 11.54
N GLN A 17 -14.14 -0.95 12.56
CA GLN A 17 -15.58 -1.15 12.66
C GLN A 17 -16.37 0.17 12.54
N GLU A 18 -15.89 1.24 13.15
CA GLU A 18 -16.52 2.56 13.06
C GLU A 18 -16.54 3.08 11.62
N GLN A 19 -15.46 2.80 10.85
CA GLN A 19 -15.37 3.22 9.46
C GLN A 19 -16.40 2.48 8.60
N PHE A 20 -16.52 1.17 8.78
CA PHE A 20 -17.50 0.36 8.03
C PHE A 20 -18.96 0.76 8.31
N ASN A 21 -19.23 1.28 9.51
CA ASN A 21 -20.57 1.73 9.91
C ASN A 21 -20.87 3.20 9.55
N SER A 22 -19.88 3.94 9.07
CA SER A 22 -20.00 5.36 8.74
C SER A 22 -20.88 5.62 7.50
N SER A 23 -21.42 6.83 7.41
CA SER A 23 -22.22 7.27 6.26
C SER A 23 -21.39 7.35 4.98
N TYR A 24 -20.13 7.85 5.09
CA TYR A 24 -19.27 7.95 3.91
C TYR A 24 -18.93 6.58 3.32
N PHE A 25 -18.75 5.55 4.17
CA PHE A 25 -18.45 4.20 3.69
C PHE A 25 -19.66 3.58 2.99
N LYS A 26 -20.87 3.83 3.49
CA LYS A 26 -22.12 3.42 2.82
C LYS A 26 -22.25 4.07 1.44
N SER A 27 -22.07 5.38 1.35
CA SER A 27 -22.12 6.11 0.07
C SER A 27 -21.04 5.64 -0.91
N MET A 28 -19.81 5.38 -0.43
CA MET A 28 -18.76 4.81 -1.25
C MET A 28 -19.11 3.42 -1.77
N LYS A 29 -19.74 2.59 -0.95
CA LYS A 29 -20.18 1.24 -1.35
C LYS A 29 -21.27 1.32 -2.43
N GLU A 30 -22.25 2.22 -2.30
CA GLU A 30 -23.27 2.49 -3.31
C GLU A 30 -22.63 2.93 -4.62
N PHE A 31 -21.73 3.91 -4.57
CA PHE A 31 -20.94 4.34 -5.71
C PHE A 31 -20.21 3.16 -6.40
N LEU A 32 -19.54 2.28 -5.66
CA LEU A 32 -18.83 1.13 -6.24
C LEU A 32 -19.77 0.10 -6.88
N VAL A 33 -20.96 -0.07 -6.35
CA VAL A 33 -21.99 -0.93 -6.96
C VAL A 33 -22.43 -0.37 -8.31
N GLU A 34 -22.70 0.93 -8.40
CA GLU A 34 -23.06 1.61 -9.65
C GLU A 34 -21.92 1.59 -10.66
N GLU A 35 -20.69 1.86 -10.21
CA GLU A 35 -19.49 1.81 -11.05
C GLU A 35 -19.32 0.45 -11.73
N LYS A 36 -19.45 -0.64 -10.96
CA LYS A 36 -19.29 -2.01 -11.48
C LYS A 36 -20.38 -2.42 -12.48
N GLN A 37 -21.54 -1.77 -12.45
CA GLN A 37 -22.59 -2.01 -13.46
C GLN A 37 -22.25 -1.38 -14.82
N ARG A 38 -21.44 -0.32 -14.81
CA ARG A 38 -21.16 0.52 -15.99
C ARG A 38 -19.74 0.37 -16.53
N PHE A 39 -18.80 0.02 -15.66
CA PHE A 39 -17.37 0.02 -15.96
C PHE A 39 -16.67 -1.18 -15.37
N THR A 40 -15.55 -1.57 -15.99
CA THR A 40 -14.59 -2.48 -15.35
C THR A 40 -13.83 -1.74 -14.27
N VAL A 41 -13.86 -2.27 -13.05
CA VAL A 41 -13.19 -1.70 -11.86
C VAL A 41 -12.09 -2.64 -11.39
N TYR A 42 -10.91 -2.10 -11.12
CA TYR A 42 -9.76 -2.83 -10.59
C TYR A 42 -9.44 -2.40 -9.16
N PRO A 43 -8.85 -3.30 -8.34
CA PRO A 43 -8.71 -4.74 -8.57
C PRO A 43 -10.07 -5.47 -8.53
N PRO A 44 -10.12 -6.77 -8.85
CA PRO A 44 -11.31 -7.60 -8.63
C PRO A 44 -11.81 -7.49 -7.19
N GLY A 45 -13.12 -7.58 -6.97
CA GLY A 45 -13.75 -7.31 -5.67
C GLY A 45 -13.15 -8.07 -4.48
N SER A 46 -12.78 -9.35 -4.69
CA SER A 46 -12.13 -10.20 -3.68
C SER A 46 -10.71 -9.73 -3.29
N LEU A 47 -10.08 -8.86 -4.10
CA LEU A 47 -8.71 -8.39 -3.91
C LEU A 47 -8.62 -6.93 -3.42
N ILE A 48 -9.75 -6.23 -3.25
CA ILE A 48 -9.74 -4.83 -2.80
C ILE A 48 -9.01 -4.67 -1.46
N PHE A 49 -9.22 -5.61 -0.53
CA PHE A 49 -8.60 -5.61 0.80
C PHE A 49 -7.39 -6.55 0.92
N ASN A 50 -6.75 -6.92 -0.19
CA ASN A 50 -5.67 -7.91 -0.18
C ASN A 50 -4.47 -7.49 0.68
N ALA A 51 -4.12 -6.19 0.73
CA ALA A 51 -3.06 -5.68 1.60
C ALA A 51 -3.34 -5.99 3.08
N PHE A 52 -4.59 -5.85 3.50
CA PHE A 52 -5.04 -6.14 4.86
C PHE A 52 -5.09 -7.65 5.14
N ASN A 53 -5.53 -8.43 4.16
CA ASN A 53 -5.66 -9.88 4.28
C ASN A 53 -4.29 -10.59 4.38
N LEU A 54 -3.27 -10.03 3.74
CA LEU A 54 -1.90 -10.57 3.78
C LEU A 54 -1.08 -10.02 4.95
N THR A 55 -1.47 -8.88 5.52
CA THR A 55 -0.74 -8.21 6.60
C THR A 55 -1.71 -7.88 7.74
N PRO A 56 -1.98 -8.80 8.68
CA PRO A 56 -2.80 -8.54 9.87
C PRO A 56 -2.31 -7.33 10.66
N PHE A 57 -3.20 -6.63 11.36
CA PHE A 57 -2.89 -5.39 12.07
C PHE A 57 -1.69 -5.53 13.01
N SER A 58 -1.65 -6.62 13.79
CA SER A 58 -0.57 -6.91 14.74
C SER A 58 0.76 -7.26 14.06
N ALA A 59 0.73 -7.72 12.81
CA ALA A 59 1.91 -8.10 12.05
C ALA A 59 2.58 -6.92 11.32
N VAL A 60 1.90 -5.77 11.20
CA VAL A 60 2.46 -4.60 10.51
C VAL A 60 3.75 -4.14 11.19
N ARG A 61 4.81 -3.98 10.41
CA ARG A 61 6.11 -3.43 10.82
C ARG A 61 6.55 -2.27 9.93
N VAL A 62 6.21 -2.35 8.64
CA VAL A 62 6.52 -1.34 7.63
C VAL A 62 5.24 -0.98 6.90
N VAL A 63 5.08 0.30 6.56
CA VAL A 63 3.96 0.79 5.75
C VAL A 63 4.52 1.50 4.52
N ILE A 64 4.12 1.05 3.34
CA ILE A 64 4.40 1.73 2.07
C ILE A 64 3.08 2.26 1.53
N ILE A 65 3.05 3.56 1.17
CA ILE A 65 1.82 4.22 0.71
C ILE A 65 1.93 4.52 -0.78
N GLY A 66 1.08 3.86 -1.57
CA GLY A 66 0.82 4.17 -2.98
C GLY A 66 -0.38 5.12 -3.13
N GLN A 67 -0.62 5.61 -4.34
CA GLN A 67 -1.73 6.52 -4.62
C GLN A 67 -3.01 5.75 -4.94
N ASP A 68 -3.08 5.11 -6.09
CA ASP A 68 -4.21 4.32 -6.57
C ASP A 68 -3.71 3.03 -7.26
N PRO A 69 -4.59 2.03 -7.45
CA PRO A 69 -4.21 0.80 -8.12
C PRO A 69 -3.80 1.04 -9.57
N TYR A 70 -2.99 0.16 -10.12
CA TYR A 70 -2.78 0.14 -11.57
C TYR A 70 -4.11 -0.05 -12.31
N HIS A 71 -4.33 0.73 -13.37
CA HIS A 71 -5.58 0.74 -14.13
C HIS A 71 -5.56 -0.13 -15.40
N GLY A 72 -4.43 -0.77 -15.71
CA GLY A 72 -4.31 -1.73 -16.80
C GLY A 72 -4.87 -3.10 -16.42
N ALA A 73 -5.35 -3.83 -17.43
CA ALA A 73 -5.92 -5.16 -17.25
C ALA A 73 -4.94 -6.13 -16.56
N GLY A 74 -5.39 -6.81 -15.53
CA GLY A 74 -4.63 -7.83 -14.80
C GLY A 74 -3.50 -7.31 -13.91
N GLN A 75 -3.27 -5.98 -13.84
CA GLN A 75 -2.15 -5.43 -13.06
C GLN A 75 -2.44 -5.30 -11.56
N ALA A 76 -3.62 -4.77 -11.21
CA ALA A 76 -3.95 -4.52 -9.80
C ALA A 76 -4.44 -5.80 -9.11
N HIS A 77 -3.86 -6.09 -7.94
CA HIS A 77 -4.28 -7.19 -7.07
C HIS A 77 -4.34 -6.81 -5.59
N GLY A 78 -4.56 -5.52 -5.30
CA GLY A 78 -4.83 -5.00 -3.95
C GLY A 78 -3.59 -4.73 -3.10
N LEU A 79 -2.39 -4.71 -3.71
CA LEU A 79 -1.13 -4.32 -3.08
C LEU A 79 -0.53 -3.16 -3.87
N CYS A 80 -0.15 -2.07 -3.21
CA CYS A 80 0.47 -0.94 -3.90
C CYS A 80 1.80 -1.36 -4.57
N PHE A 81 2.07 -0.79 -5.75
CA PHE A 81 3.24 -1.07 -6.62
C PHE A 81 3.33 -2.49 -7.16
N SER A 82 2.63 -3.46 -6.61
CA SER A 82 2.71 -4.88 -6.96
C SER A 82 1.86 -5.25 -8.17
N VAL A 83 2.32 -6.23 -8.94
CA VAL A 83 1.54 -6.90 -9.99
C VAL A 83 1.59 -8.41 -9.82
N PRO A 84 0.58 -9.17 -10.30
CA PRO A 84 0.60 -10.63 -10.26
C PRO A 84 1.78 -11.22 -11.06
N ARG A 85 2.16 -12.46 -10.72
CA ARG A 85 3.13 -13.21 -11.54
C ARG A 85 2.63 -13.31 -12.99
N GLY A 86 3.54 -13.20 -13.95
CA GLY A 86 3.22 -13.22 -15.38
C GLY A 86 2.85 -11.85 -15.98
N ILE A 87 2.66 -10.83 -15.13
CA ILE A 87 2.46 -9.44 -15.57
C ILE A 87 3.80 -8.71 -15.52
N SER A 88 4.13 -7.97 -16.58
CA SER A 88 5.35 -7.16 -16.65
C SER A 88 5.36 -6.10 -15.55
N SER A 89 6.50 -5.93 -14.88
CA SER A 89 6.66 -4.92 -13.84
C SER A 89 6.50 -3.51 -14.40
N PRO A 90 5.58 -2.69 -13.87
CA PRO A 90 5.44 -1.30 -14.26
C PRO A 90 6.69 -0.47 -13.95
N PRO A 91 6.91 0.67 -14.64
CA PRO A 91 8.16 1.43 -14.52
C PRO A 91 8.54 1.86 -13.10
N SER A 92 7.56 2.25 -12.27
CA SER A 92 7.84 2.59 -10.85
C SER A 92 8.35 1.38 -10.06
N LEU A 93 7.79 0.20 -10.29
CA LEU A 93 8.24 -1.04 -9.63
C LEU A 93 9.65 -1.45 -10.10
N VAL A 94 9.93 -1.29 -11.40
CA VAL A 94 11.30 -1.51 -11.92
C VAL A 94 12.29 -0.59 -11.22
N ASN A 95 11.96 0.68 -10.98
CA ASN A 95 12.80 1.61 -10.26
C ASN A 95 12.96 1.24 -8.77
N ILE A 96 11.92 0.72 -8.13
CA ILE A 96 12.02 0.16 -6.77
C ILE A 96 13.04 -0.97 -6.73
N PHE A 97 12.98 -1.91 -7.68
CA PHE A 97 13.95 -3.02 -7.75
C PHE A 97 15.37 -2.57 -8.06
N LYS A 98 15.56 -1.53 -8.89
CA LYS A 98 16.88 -0.92 -9.12
C LYS A 98 17.47 -0.34 -7.83
N GLU A 99 16.68 0.38 -7.06
CA GLU A 99 17.11 0.92 -5.77
C GLU A 99 17.44 -0.19 -4.78
N ILE A 100 16.67 -1.28 -4.72
CA ILE A 100 16.96 -2.46 -3.88
C ILE A 100 18.27 -3.10 -4.30
N ASN A 101 18.53 -3.23 -5.60
CA ASN A 101 19.78 -3.79 -6.11
C ASN A 101 20.98 -2.92 -5.72
N GLU A 102 20.88 -1.60 -5.86
CA GLU A 102 21.94 -0.66 -5.49
C GLU A 102 22.16 -0.60 -3.97
N ASP A 103 21.07 -0.61 -3.17
CA ASP A 103 21.13 -0.50 -1.71
C ASP A 103 21.59 -1.79 -1.02
N LEU A 104 21.11 -2.94 -1.48
CA LEU A 104 21.28 -4.23 -0.80
C LEU A 104 22.01 -5.30 -1.63
N GLY A 105 22.33 -5.03 -2.90
CA GLY A 105 22.94 -6.01 -3.81
C GLY A 105 21.99 -7.16 -4.21
N ILE A 106 20.70 -7.04 -3.95
CA ILE A 106 19.71 -8.07 -4.33
C ILE A 106 19.49 -8.01 -5.85
N PRO A 107 19.63 -9.13 -6.58
CA PRO A 107 19.47 -9.15 -8.03
C PRO A 107 18.06 -8.70 -8.46
N MET A 108 17.97 -8.13 -9.66
CA MET A 108 16.70 -7.78 -10.29
C MET A 108 15.81 -9.01 -10.42
N PRO A 109 14.57 -8.97 -9.91
CA PRO A 109 13.70 -10.15 -9.91
C PRO A 109 13.08 -10.41 -11.29
N ARG A 110 12.58 -11.63 -11.48
CA ARG A 110 11.88 -12.05 -12.72
C ARG A 110 10.41 -11.69 -12.75
N HIS A 111 9.83 -11.27 -11.63
CA HIS A 111 8.41 -10.91 -11.52
C HIS A 111 8.19 -9.75 -10.55
N GLY A 112 7.02 -9.12 -10.63
CA GLY A 112 6.65 -7.97 -9.81
C GLY A 112 5.68 -8.26 -8.67
N ASN A 113 5.55 -9.52 -8.23
CA ASN A 113 4.63 -9.86 -7.13
C ASN A 113 5.30 -9.64 -5.77
N LEU A 114 4.76 -8.71 -4.98
CA LEU A 114 5.29 -8.31 -3.67
C LEU A 114 4.57 -8.99 -2.48
N GLU A 115 3.80 -10.05 -2.69
CA GLU A 115 3.12 -10.75 -1.59
C GLU A 115 4.08 -11.25 -0.51
N LYS A 116 5.31 -11.63 -0.89
CA LYS A 116 6.36 -12.03 0.07
C LYS A 116 6.66 -10.93 1.08
N TRP A 117 6.67 -9.66 0.64
CA TRP A 117 6.85 -8.52 1.55
C TRP A 117 5.64 -8.36 2.48
N ALA A 118 4.42 -8.43 1.91
CA ALA A 118 3.20 -8.30 2.69
C ALA A 118 3.13 -9.34 3.81
N ARG A 119 3.45 -10.60 3.52
CA ARG A 119 3.49 -11.70 4.51
C ARG A 119 4.54 -11.52 5.60
N GLN A 120 5.56 -10.67 5.37
CA GLN A 120 6.56 -10.30 6.36
C GLN A 120 6.18 -9.07 7.19
N GLY A 121 4.99 -8.52 7.03
CA GLY A 121 4.52 -7.36 7.77
C GLY A 121 4.75 -6.01 7.08
N VAL A 122 4.94 -6.00 5.75
CA VAL A 122 4.94 -4.77 4.96
C VAL A 122 3.53 -4.51 4.45
N LEU A 123 2.83 -3.56 5.05
CA LEU A 123 1.51 -3.12 4.58
C LEU A 123 1.67 -2.30 3.29
N LEU A 124 1.32 -2.90 2.16
CA LEU A 124 1.39 -2.28 0.83
C LEU A 124 0.06 -1.58 0.50
N LEU A 125 -0.15 -0.39 1.06
CA LEU A 125 -1.42 0.31 1.07
C LEU A 125 -1.50 1.35 -0.04
N ASN A 126 -2.52 1.29 -0.91
CA ASN A 126 -2.92 2.41 -1.74
C ASN A 126 -3.86 3.33 -0.96
N ALA A 127 -3.79 4.65 -1.18
CA ALA A 127 -4.72 5.60 -0.58
C ALA A 127 -6.14 5.47 -1.16
N THR A 128 -6.25 5.14 -2.44
CA THR A 128 -7.51 4.77 -3.11
C THR A 128 -7.45 3.29 -3.46
N LEU A 129 -8.42 2.48 -2.99
CA LEU A 129 -8.33 1.03 -3.13
C LEU A 129 -8.93 0.47 -4.42
N THR A 130 -9.58 1.31 -5.21
CA THR A 130 -10.17 0.93 -6.50
C THR A 130 -9.93 1.99 -7.56
N VAL A 131 -10.00 1.58 -8.84
CA VAL A 131 -9.84 2.46 -9.99
C VAL A 131 -10.64 1.91 -11.17
N ARG A 132 -11.15 2.78 -12.03
CA ARG A 132 -11.77 2.39 -13.30
C ARG A 132 -10.70 1.98 -14.31
N ALA A 133 -10.97 0.94 -15.10
CA ALA A 133 -10.07 0.49 -16.17
C ALA A 133 -9.64 1.65 -17.08
N ASN A 134 -8.35 1.77 -17.33
CA ASN A 134 -7.70 2.78 -18.16
C ASN A 134 -7.91 4.25 -17.73
N GLN A 135 -8.37 4.51 -16.49
CA GLN A 135 -8.62 5.85 -15.97
C GLN A 135 -7.99 6.05 -14.60
N ALA A 136 -6.70 6.39 -14.58
CA ALA A 136 -5.98 6.71 -13.35
C ALA A 136 -6.70 7.79 -12.53
N GLY A 137 -6.76 7.64 -11.21
CA GLY A 137 -7.37 8.61 -10.29
C GLY A 137 -8.91 8.69 -10.35
N SER A 138 -9.59 7.85 -11.15
CA SER A 138 -11.04 7.93 -11.37
C SER A 138 -11.89 7.76 -10.10
N HIS A 139 -11.38 7.10 -9.08
CA HIS A 139 -12.08 6.88 -7.79
C HIS A 139 -11.53 7.76 -6.66
N GLN A 140 -10.69 8.75 -6.95
CA GLN A 140 -10.25 9.72 -5.95
C GLN A 140 -11.43 10.54 -5.43
N LYS A 141 -11.35 10.96 -4.14
CA LYS A 141 -12.40 11.74 -3.45
C LYS A 141 -13.78 11.06 -3.41
N LYS A 142 -13.80 9.73 -3.49
CA LYS A 142 -15.03 8.92 -3.36
C LYS A 142 -15.18 8.25 -1.98
N GLY A 143 -14.25 8.53 -1.05
CA GLY A 143 -14.30 8.03 0.32
C GLY A 143 -13.14 7.10 0.70
N TRP A 144 -12.39 6.56 -0.27
CA TRP A 144 -11.25 5.68 0.03
C TRP A 144 -10.18 6.38 0.85
N GLU A 145 -9.87 7.64 0.56
CA GLU A 145 -8.86 8.39 1.28
C GLU A 145 -9.21 8.57 2.76
N ILE A 146 -10.51 8.77 3.07
CA ILE A 146 -10.99 8.85 4.47
C ILE A 146 -10.73 7.52 5.18
N PHE A 147 -11.05 6.41 4.51
CA PHE A 147 -10.85 5.06 5.06
C PHE A 147 -9.36 4.76 5.28
N THR A 148 -8.51 5.02 4.31
CA THR A 148 -7.08 4.72 4.41
C THR A 148 -6.34 5.68 5.34
N ASP A 149 -6.80 6.92 5.48
CA ASP A 149 -6.30 7.86 6.51
C ASP A 149 -6.66 7.37 7.92
N ALA A 150 -7.85 6.78 8.11
CA ALA A 150 -8.20 6.13 9.35
C ALA A 150 -7.30 4.91 9.63
N VAL A 151 -6.96 4.10 8.63
CA VAL A 151 -6.00 2.99 8.76
C VAL A 151 -4.65 3.48 9.28
N ILE A 152 -4.08 4.52 8.66
CA ILE A 152 -2.80 5.11 9.06
C ILE A 152 -2.89 5.65 10.51
N SER A 153 -3.98 6.36 10.82
CA SER A 153 -4.20 6.93 12.16
C SER A 153 -4.33 5.85 13.24
N GLN A 154 -5.02 4.74 12.95
CA GLN A 154 -5.15 3.62 13.90
C GLN A 154 -3.81 2.92 14.12
N LEU A 155 -3.02 2.70 13.08
CA LEU A 155 -1.65 2.19 13.21
C LEU A 155 -0.79 3.13 14.07
N SER A 156 -0.85 4.43 13.78
CA SER A 156 -0.08 5.44 14.52
C SER A 156 -0.48 5.52 16.01
N LYS A 157 -1.76 5.35 16.33
CA LYS A 157 -2.27 5.40 17.71
C LYS A 157 -1.94 4.14 18.52
N GLN A 158 -2.16 2.96 17.90
CA GLN A 158 -2.19 1.69 18.64
C GLN A 158 -0.89 0.88 18.53
N ARG A 159 0.02 1.26 17.64
CA ARG A 159 1.29 0.56 17.45
C ARG A 159 2.46 1.47 17.85
N VAL A 160 3.65 0.88 17.93
CA VAL A 160 4.91 1.57 18.24
C VAL A 160 6.01 1.00 17.34
N GLY A 161 6.97 1.83 16.92
CA GLY A 161 8.16 1.40 16.20
C GLY A 161 7.92 1.04 14.72
N LEU A 162 6.78 1.43 14.14
CA LEU A 162 6.54 1.21 12.72
C LEU A 162 7.43 2.10 11.85
N VAL A 163 7.80 1.60 10.66
CA VAL A 163 8.55 2.37 9.67
C VAL A 163 7.63 2.71 8.51
N PHE A 164 7.41 4.01 8.27
CA PHE A 164 6.61 4.51 7.16
C PHE A 164 7.52 4.96 6.01
N LEU A 165 7.39 4.33 4.84
CA LEU A 165 8.08 4.70 3.63
C LEU A 165 7.15 5.58 2.79
N LEU A 166 7.41 6.88 2.79
CA LEU A 166 6.59 7.88 2.11
C LEU A 166 7.30 8.35 0.85
N TRP A 167 6.79 7.95 -0.31
CA TRP A 167 7.40 8.25 -1.60
C TRP A 167 6.57 9.22 -2.44
N GLY A 168 7.11 10.41 -2.67
CA GLY A 168 6.48 11.50 -3.40
C GLY A 168 5.52 12.33 -2.55
N LYS A 169 5.13 13.49 -3.10
CA LYS A 169 4.35 14.50 -2.38
C LYS A 169 3.06 13.94 -1.78
N PHE A 170 2.33 13.13 -2.53
CA PHE A 170 1.07 12.56 -2.07
C PHE A 170 1.22 11.73 -0.79
N ALA A 171 2.26 10.87 -0.74
CA ALA A 171 2.56 10.08 0.45
C ALA A 171 3.12 10.95 1.58
N HIS A 172 3.94 11.97 1.27
CA HIS A 172 4.45 12.93 2.26
C HIS A 172 3.32 13.65 3.01
N ASP A 173 2.23 13.99 2.33
CA ASP A 173 1.08 14.69 2.93
C ASP A 173 0.38 13.83 4.02
N LYS A 174 0.64 12.52 4.07
CA LYS A 174 0.15 11.61 5.13
C LYS A 174 0.97 11.66 6.42
N GLU A 175 2.12 12.33 6.43
CA GLU A 175 2.96 12.48 7.63
C GLU A 175 2.20 13.07 8.82
N SER A 176 1.25 13.98 8.57
CA SER A 176 0.41 14.60 9.61
C SER A 176 -0.46 13.61 10.41
N LEU A 177 -0.65 12.40 9.90
CA LEU A 177 -1.42 11.32 10.55
C LEU A 177 -0.54 10.44 11.45
N ILE A 178 0.78 10.64 11.43
CA ILE A 178 1.76 9.73 12.03
C ILE A 178 2.43 10.42 13.22
N ASP A 179 2.37 9.79 14.39
CA ASP A 179 3.10 10.24 15.58
C ASP A 179 4.60 9.95 15.43
N THR A 180 5.37 10.97 15.11
CA THR A 180 6.82 10.88 14.89
C THR A 180 7.64 10.58 16.15
N GLN A 181 7.04 10.66 17.33
CA GLN A 181 7.68 10.24 18.58
C GLN A 181 7.61 8.73 18.79
N LYS A 182 6.64 8.06 18.13
CA LYS A 182 6.44 6.61 18.24
C LYS A 182 6.93 5.83 17.02
N HIS A 183 7.03 6.48 15.86
CA HIS A 183 7.25 5.84 14.58
C HIS A 183 8.38 6.50 13.78
N TYR A 184 8.90 5.77 12.81
CA TYR A 184 9.94 6.23 11.90
C TYR A 184 9.35 6.59 10.55
N ILE A 185 9.74 7.73 10.00
CA ILE A 185 9.33 8.18 8.67
C ILE A 185 10.56 8.34 7.80
N LEU A 186 10.59 7.63 6.67
CA LEU A 186 11.61 7.75 5.63
C LEU A 186 10.95 8.36 4.39
N LYS A 187 11.39 9.55 3.97
CA LYS A 187 10.83 10.28 2.82
C LYS A 187 11.79 10.29 1.64
N ALA A 188 11.26 10.04 0.45
CA ALA A 188 11.98 10.13 -0.82
C ALA A 188 11.07 10.68 -1.93
N ALA A 189 11.62 11.01 -3.08
CA ALA A 189 10.84 11.26 -4.28
C ALA A 189 10.03 10.01 -4.68
N HIS A 190 9.02 10.18 -5.54
CA HIS A 190 8.25 9.03 -6.05
C HIS A 190 9.11 8.18 -7.00
N PRO A 191 9.01 6.84 -6.99
CA PRO A 191 9.80 5.95 -7.86
C PRO A 191 9.44 6.00 -9.35
N SER A 192 8.49 6.85 -9.77
CA SER A 192 8.15 6.98 -11.19
C SER A 192 9.35 7.45 -12.02
N PRO A 193 9.41 7.11 -13.32
CA PRO A 193 10.48 7.58 -14.21
C PRO A 193 10.65 9.11 -14.23
N TYR A 194 9.57 9.84 -13.98
CA TYR A 194 9.58 11.32 -13.97
C TYR A 194 10.27 11.93 -12.75
N SER A 195 10.42 11.18 -11.66
CA SER A 195 10.88 11.73 -10.38
C SER A 195 11.92 10.88 -9.67
N ALA A 196 12.19 9.66 -10.09
CA ALA A 196 13.09 8.76 -9.38
C ALA A 196 14.50 9.33 -9.23
N TYR A 197 15.00 10.07 -10.22
CA TYR A 197 16.30 10.75 -10.17
C TYR A 197 16.34 11.98 -9.25
N ASN A 198 15.19 12.45 -8.78
CA ASN A 198 15.08 13.61 -7.88
C ASN A 198 15.12 13.21 -6.40
N GLY A 199 15.75 12.07 -6.08
CA GLY A 199 15.99 11.63 -4.71
C GLY A 199 15.26 10.36 -4.28
N PHE A 200 14.77 9.54 -5.21
CA PHE A 200 14.38 8.16 -4.92
C PHE A 200 15.60 7.23 -5.02
N PHE A 201 16.33 7.30 -6.13
CA PHE A 201 17.58 6.57 -6.24
C PHE A 201 18.63 7.10 -5.25
N GLY A 202 19.24 6.19 -4.50
CA GLY A 202 20.16 6.49 -3.41
C GLY A 202 19.49 6.84 -2.07
N CYS A 203 18.18 6.71 -1.95
CA CYS A 203 17.47 6.97 -0.67
C CYS A 203 17.77 5.92 0.40
N ARG A 204 18.17 4.70 0.00
CA ARG A 204 18.57 3.60 0.89
C ARG A 204 17.49 3.22 1.91
N HIS A 205 16.25 3.34 1.53
CA HIS A 205 15.13 3.08 2.44
C HIS A 205 15.06 1.62 2.89
N PHE A 206 15.52 0.67 2.08
CA PHE A 206 15.46 -0.76 2.36
C PHE A 206 16.46 -1.17 3.44
N SER A 207 17.73 -0.78 3.30
CA SER A 207 18.76 -1.01 4.32
C SER A 207 18.47 -0.25 5.61
N ARG A 208 18.04 1.03 5.50
CA ARG A 208 17.68 1.86 6.67
C ARG A 208 16.48 1.29 7.43
N THR A 209 15.49 0.74 6.72
CA THR A 209 14.36 0.05 7.36
C THR A 209 14.84 -1.15 8.17
N ASN A 210 15.69 -1.98 7.58
CA ASN A 210 16.24 -3.16 8.26
C ASN A 210 17.13 -2.77 9.45
N GLU A 211 17.89 -1.70 9.34
CA GLU A 211 18.66 -1.17 10.47
C GLU A 211 17.75 -0.74 11.63
N ILE A 212 16.64 -0.04 11.35
CA ILE A 212 15.67 0.36 12.37
C ILE A 212 15.05 -0.89 13.02
N LEU A 213 14.59 -1.84 12.23
CA LEU A 213 13.98 -3.08 12.75
C LEU A 213 14.96 -3.84 13.66
N ARG A 214 16.22 -4.00 13.21
CA ARG A 214 17.27 -4.68 13.98
C ARG A 214 17.55 -3.99 15.33
N ARG A 215 17.61 -2.65 15.36
CA ARG A 215 17.78 -1.87 16.60
C ARG A 215 16.66 -2.10 17.61
N HIS A 216 15.47 -2.47 17.13
CA HIS A 216 14.32 -2.82 17.97
C HIS A 216 14.18 -4.32 18.26
N GLY A 217 15.17 -5.14 17.91
CA GLY A 217 15.11 -6.59 18.10
C GLY A 217 14.07 -7.28 17.22
N LEU A 218 13.64 -6.64 16.13
CA LEU A 218 12.66 -7.19 15.19
C LEU A 218 13.38 -7.84 13.99
N PRO A 219 12.81 -8.90 13.42
CA PRO A 219 13.35 -9.51 12.21
C PRO A 219 13.41 -8.50 11.05
N GLU A 220 14.50 -8.52 10.31
CA GLU A 220 14.64 -7.74 9.08
C GLU A 220 13.64 -8.20 8.01
N ILE A 221 13.33 -7.32 7.06
CA ILE A 221 12.55 -7.67 5.88
C ILE A 221 13.51 -8.24 4.84
N ASP A 222 13.20 -9.43 4.34
CA ASP A 222 13.79 -9.94 3.10
C ASP A 222 13.13 -9.22 1.91
N TRP A 223 13.84 -8.28 1.32
CA TRP A 223 13.36 -7.47 0.21
C TRP A 223 13.44 -8.19 -1.15
N SER A 224 13.96 -9.41 -1.21
CA SER A 224 13.82 -10.23 -2.42
C SER A 224 12.37 -10.63 -2.63
N VAL A 225 11.99 -10.94 -3.88
CA VAL A 225 10.61 -11.39 -4.21
C VAL A 225 10.56 -12.82 -4.74
N GLU A 226 11.73 -13.45 -4.97
CA GLU A 226 11.85 -14.84 -5.41
C GLU A 226 11.57 -15.81 -4.24
#